data_71aa8023e9313d4ab5b9b329ae1652b7
#
_entry.id   71aa8023e9313d4ab5b9b329ae1652b7
#
_cell.length_a   1.000
_cell.length_b   1.000
_cell.length_c   1.000
_cell.angle_alpha   90.00
_cell.angle_beta   90.00
_cell.angle_gamma   90.00
#
_symmetry.space_group_name_H-M   'P 1'
#
loop_
_entity.id
_entity.type
_entity.pdbx_description
1 polymer ?
#
loop_
_entity_poly.entity_id
_entity_poly.type
_entity_poly.pdbx_seq_one_letter_code
_entity_poly.pdbx_strand_id
1 'polypeptide(L)'
;SKGNCCVISHQDATIVIDCGTTKTYLKKCFQQLKVNVEHVDALLITHSHRDHISALSLFKDIKTYSVKELNSNTHFVTPFERFYIKDFMVEVLPMSHDSDDCVGYVIHTQNEKLVYITDTGYVREDVKAYIQNADYYIFESNHDLEMLMDTNRPLYIKQRIAGDCGHLCNENSANILSEVISNKTKEIVLAHISEEANTIEQAIYVLNETLRRKAIDTSQVKIHGALQYGIYQGGIKHD
;
A
#
# COMPACT_ATOMS: atom_id res chain seq x y z
N SER A 1 11.99 3.77 -1.29
CA SER A 1 11.26 3.38 -2.52
C SER A 1 11.58 4.31 -3.68
N LYS A 2 11.35 3.87 -4.92
CA LYS A 2 11.49 4.70 -6.13
C LYS A 2 10.16 5.30 -6.58
N GLY A 3 9.08 4.88 -5.97
CA GLY A 3 7.77 5.48 -6.15
C GLY A 3 6.63 4.49 -5.99
N ASN A 4 5.61 4.91 -5.28
CA ASN A 4 4.40 4.17 -5.01
C ASN A 4 3.26 4.72 -5.87
N CYS A 5 2.47 3.84 -6.45
CA CYS A 5 1.24 4.19 -7.15
C CYS A 5 0.36 2.94 -7.29
N CYS A 6 -0.86 3.03 -6.85
CA CYS A 6 -1.86 1.97 -7.00
C CYS A 6 -3.10 2.52 -7.71
N VAL A 7 -3.59 1.83 -8.71
CA VAL A 7 -4.85 2.16 -9.40
C VAL A 7 -5.88 1.11 -9.02
N ILE A 8 -7.03 1.56 -8.53
CA ILE A 8 -8.15 0.70 -8.14
C ILE A 8 -9.35 1.10 -8.99
N SER A 9 -9.88 0.14 -9.75
CA SER A 9 -11.07 0.35 -10.58
C SER A 9 -12.15 -0.66 -10.22
N HIS A 10 -13.39 -0.19 -10.11
CA HIS A 10 -14.58 -1.00 -9.91
C HIS A 10 -15.74 -0.34 -10.64
N GLN A 11 -16.41 -1.08 -11.51
CA GLN A 11 -17.45 -0.54 -12.38
C GLN A 11 -16.97 0.73 -13.12
N ASP A 12 -17.66 1.86 -12.95
CA ASP A 12 -17.34 3.15 -13.56
C ASP A 12 -16.49 4.07 -12.67
N ALA A 13 -16.01 3.55 -11.54
CA ALA A 13 -15.21 4.30 -10.59
C ALA A 13 -13.72 3.90 -10.67
N THR A 14 -12.84 4.90 -10.69
CA THR A 14 -11.39 4.70 -10.66
C THR A 14 -10.76 5.68 -9.69
N ILE A 15 -10.02 5.14 -8.72
CA ILE A 15 -9.21 5.93 -7.78
C ILE A 15 -7.74 5.55 -7.92
N VAL A 16 -6.88 6.50 -7.58
CA VAL A 16 -5.43 6.28 -7.52
C VAL A 16 -4.96 6.53 -6.10
N ILE A 17 -4.11 5.65 -5.56
CA ILE A 17 -3.42 5.86 -4.29
C ILE A 17 -1.96 6.11 -4.61
N ASP A 18 -1.46 7.27 -4.23
CA ASP A 18 -0.12 7.80 -4.47
C ASP A 18 0.27 7.96 -5.96
N CYS A 19 1.28 8.78 -6.20
CA CYS A 19 1.81 9.07 -7.52
C CYS A 19 3.31 9.36 -7.47
N GLY A 20 4.04 8.46 -6.84
CA GLY A 20 5.37 8.70 -6.29
C GLY A 20 6.55 8.58 -7.24
N THR A 21 6.36 8.16 -8.49
CA THR A 21 7.46 8.04 -9.47
C THR A 21 7.48 9.21 -10.46
N THR A 22 8.31 9.12 -11.51
CA THR A 22 8.38 10.19 -12.51
C THR A 22 7.10 10.26 -13.35
N LYS A 23 6.72 11.49 -13.76
CA LYS A 23 5.55 11.72 -14.63
C LYS A 23 5.61 10.89 -15.91
N THR A 24 6.80 10.81 -16.53
CA THR A 24 7.01 10.06 -17.78
C THR A 24 6.74 8.58 -17.59
N TYR A 25 7.23 8.01 -16.48
CA TYR A 25 7.02 6.60 -16.17
C TYR A 25 5.55 6.31 -15.86
N LEU A 26 4.90 7.13 -15.02
CA LEU A 26 3.47 6.95 -14.72
C LEU A 26 2.59 7.06 -15.96
N LYS A 27 2.82 8.05 -16.83
CA LYS A 27 2.09 8.16 -18.10
C LYS A 27 2.20 6.90 -18.94
N LYS A 28 3.40 6.32 -19.03
CA LYS A 28 3.63 5.05 -19.74
C LYS A 28 2.84 3.90 -19.08
N CYS A 29 2.85 3.79 -17.75
CA CYS A 29 2.10 2.76 -17.03
C CYS A 29 0.59 2.92 -17.24
N PHE A 30 0.06 4.13 -17.11
CA PHE A 30 -1.36 4.39 -17.34
C PHE A 30 -1.80 4.09 -18.78
N GLN A 31 -0.96 4.41 -19.76
CA GLN A 31 -1.21 4.05 -21.15
C GLN A 31 -1.26 2.52 -21.33
N GLN A 32 -0.36 1.76 -20.71
CA GLN A 32 -0.38 0.29 -20.74
C GLN A 32 -1.62 -0.29 -20.08
N LEU A 33 -2.06 0.31 -18.97
CA LEU A 33 -3.28 -0.06 -18.24
C LEU A 33 -4.56 0.41 -18.94
N LYS A 34 -4.46 1.23 -20.00
CA LYS A 34 -5.60 1.90 -20.65
C LYS A 34 -6.39 2.81 -19.69
N VAL A 35 -5.73 3.34 -18.67
CA VAL A 35 -6.32 4.28 -17.71
C VAL A 35 -6.02 5.70 -18.20
N ASN A 36 -7.06 6.50 -18.40
CA ASN A 36 -6.93 7.93 -18.67
C ASN A 36 -6.94 8.68 -17.33
N VAL A 37 -5.84 9.40 -17.03
CA VAL A 37 -5.72 10.18 -15.79
C VAL A 37 -6.85 11.19 -15.62
N GLU A 38 -7.34 11.77 -16.71
CA GLU A 38 -8.45 12.75 -16.68
C GLU A 38 -9.79 12.13 -16.24
N HIS A 39 -9.91 10.82 -16.30
CA HIS A 39 -11.11 10.07 -15.87
C HIS A 39 -10.93 9.43 -14.48
N VAL A 40 -9.83 9.70 -13.78
CA VAL A 40 -9.65 9.30 -12.39
C VAL A 40 -10.57 10.14 -11.51
N ASP A 41 -11.38 9.49 -10.69
CA ASP A 41 -12.37 10.17 -9.83
C ASP A 41 -11.75 10.83 -8.62
N ALA A 42 -10.67 10.26 -8.10
CA ALA A 42 -9.91 10.84 -6.99
C ALA A 42 -8.48 10.30 -6.91
N LEU A 43 -7.61 11.14 -6.36
CA LEU A 43 -6.27 10.77 -5.90
C LEU A 43 -6.27 10.75 -4.37
N LEU A 44 -5.88 9.63 -3.79
CA LEU A 44 -5.66 9.47 -2.34
C LEU A 44 -4.15 9.52 -2.10
N ILE A 45 -3.70 10.31 -1.15
CA ILE A 45 -2.27 10.39 -0.80
C ILE A 45 -2.07 9.85 0.60
N THR A 46 -1.18 8.88 0.74
CA THR A 46 -0.84 8.28 2.04
C THR A 46 -0.04 9.26 2.89
N HIS A 47 0.96 9.92 2.32
CA HIS A 47 1.76 10.96 2.98
C HIS A 47 2.57 11.78 1.96
N SER A 48 3.24 12.83 2.45
CA SER A 48 3.88 13.83 1.59
C SER A 48 5.35 13.53 1.21
N HIS A 49 5.88 12.34 1.45
CA HIS A 49 7.22 11.99 0.97
C HIS A 49 7.28 11.92 -0.56
N ARG A 50 8.47 12.22 -1.09
CA ARG A 50 8.68 12.39 -2.52
C ARG A 50 8.28 11.16 -3.35
N ASP A 51 8.53 9.98 -2.86
CA ASP A 51 8.19 8.71 -3.53
C ASP A 51 6.69 8.35 -3.45
N HIS A 52 5.86 9.28 -2.95
CA HIS A 52 4.39 9.21 -2.97
C HIS A 52 3.74 10.33 -3.77
N ILE A 53 4.42 11.48 -3.95
CA ILE A 53 3.82 12.67 -4.57
C ILE A 53 4.59 13.24 -5.77
N SER A 54 5.68 12.62 -6.24
CA SER A 54 6.57 13.19 -7.29
C SER A 54 5.85 13.57 -8.58
N ALA A 55 4.77 12.89 -8.94
CA ALA A 55 4.01 13.17 -10.14
C ALA A 55 2.66 13.86 -9.87
N LEU A 56 2.46 14.45 -8.69
CA LEU A 56 1.21 15.10 -8.28
C LEU A 56 0.62 16.04 -9.34
N SER A 57 1.48 16.75 -10.07
CA SER A 57 1.02 17.68 -11.11
C SER A 57 0.37 17.01 -12.34
N LEU A 58 0.39 15.66 -12.46
CA LEU A 58 -0.44 14.95 -13.44
C LEU A 58 -1.92 14.95 -13.04
N PHE A 59 -2.19 15.13 -11.75
CA PHE A 59 -3.52 15.07 -11.14
C PHE A 59 -4.02 16.45 -10.70
N LYS A 60 -3.49 17.52 -11.30
CA LYS A 60 -3.78 18.91 -10.90
C LYS A 60 -5.27 19.26 -10.89
N ASP A 61 -6.04 18.64 -11.79
CA ASP A 61 -7.48 18.87 -11.95
C ASP A 61 -8.33 17.79 -11.24
N ILE A 62 -7.68 16.83 -10.60
CA ILE A 62 -8.32 15.72 -9.89
C ILE A 62 -8.46 16.07 -8.40
N LYS A 63 -9.59 15.72 -7.81
CA LYS A 63 -9.84 15.84 -6.37
C LYS A 63 -8.81 14.99 -5.61
N THR A 64 -8.02 15.63 -4.75
CA THR A 64 -6.97 14.98 -3.98
C THR A 64 -7.36 14.90 -2.51
N TYR A 65 -7.30 13.72 -1.92
CA TYR A 65 -7.54 13.49 -0.50
C TYR A 65 -6.20 13.28 0.21
N SER A 66 -5.94 14.07 1.24
CA SER A 66 -4.68 14.05 1.99
C SER A 66 -4.84 14.65 3.38
N VAL A 67 -3.99 14.27 4.33
CA VAL A 67 -3.92 14.91 5.66
C VAL A 67 -3.33 16.33 5.57
N LYS A 68 -2.42 16.56 4.63
CA LYS A 68 -1.80 17.89 4.39
C LYS A 68 -2.29 18.50 3.09
N GLU A 69 -2.26 19.84 3.03
CA GLU A 69 -2.49 20.58 1.79
C GLU A 69 -1.36 20.27 0.78
N LEU A 70 -1.71 19.79 -0.41
CA LEU A 70 -0.78 19.47 -1.48
C LEU A 70 -1.00 20.30 -2.74
N ASN A 71 -2.25 20.70 -2.99
CA ASN A 71 -2.66 21.56 -4.11
C ASN A 71 -4.02 22.19 -3.81
N SER A 72 -4.50 23.05 -4.71
CA SER A 72 -5.79 23.78 -4.57
C SER A 72 -7.02 22.85 -4.57
N ASN A 73 -6.89 21.59 -4.99
CA ASN A 73 -7.96 20.59 -5.03
C ASN A 73 -7.87 19.61 -3.85
N THR A 74 -7.06 19.91 -2.83
CA THR A 74 -6.93 19.05 -1.65
C THR A 74 -8.18 19.10 -0.79
N HIS A 75 -8.72 17.92 -0.52
CA HIS A 75 -9.71 17.67 0.52
C HIS A 75 -9.00 17.03 1.70
N PHE A 76 -9.05 17.70 2.84
CA PHE A 76 -8.44 17.20 4.05
C PHE A 76 -9.18 15.98 4.55
N VAL A 77 -8.41 14.97 4.96
CA VAL A 77 -8.90 13.78 5.63
C VAL A 77 -8.23 13.63 6.98
N THR A 78 -8.92 12.96 7.89
CA THR A 78 -8.42 12.67 9.24
C THR A 78 -8.43 11.18 9.54
N PRO A 79 -7.55 10.67 10.40
CA PRO A 79 -7.59 9.28 10.83
C PRO A 79 -8.97 8.86 11.35
N PHE A 80 -9.40 7.65 10.94
CA PHE A 80 -10.70 7.04 11.20
C PHE A 80 -11.90 7.71 10.52
N GLU A 81 -11.66 8.70 9.68
CA GLU A 81 -12.71 9.26 8.83
C GLU A 81 -13.18 8.26 7.78
N ARG A 82 -14.46 8.38 7.41
CA ARG A 82 -15.10 7.64 6.31
C ARG A 82 -15.71 8.61 5.33
N PHE A 83 -15.46 8.36 4.05
CA PHE A 83 -16.07 9.16 2.99
C PHE A 83 -16.34 8.29 1.75
N TYR A 84 -17.07 8.84 0.78
CA TYR A 84 -17.45 8.13 -0.43
C TYR A 84 -16.88 8.81 -1.67
N ILE A 85 -16.41 7.97 -2.60
CA ILE A 85 -16.03 8.36 -3.95
C ILE A 85 -16.82 7.41 -4.88
N LYS A 86 -17.92 7.89 -5.47
CA LYS A 86 -18.85 7.01 -6.20
C LYS A 86 -19.20 5.76 -5.36
N ASP A 87 -18.89 4.57 -5.87
CA ASP A 87 -19.20 3.29 -5.25
C ASP A 87 -18.17 2.85 -4.19
N PHE A 88 -17.07 3.58 -4.06
CA PHE A 88 -16.08 3.31 -3.03
C PHE A 88 -16.44 3.99 -1.71
N MET A 89 -16.53 3.23 -0.62
CA MET A 89 -16.44 3.75 0.73
C MET A 89 -14.98 3.61 1.18
N VAL A 90 -14.39 4.73 1.56
CA VAL A 90 -12.98 4.83 1.97
C VAL A 90 -12.90 5.09 3.46
N GLU A 91 -12.09 4.30 4.17
CA GLU A 91 -11.72 4.53 5.58
C GLU A 91 -10.25 4.92 5.65
N VAL A 92 -9.94 5.94 6.43
CA VAL A 92 -8.58 6.46 6.66
C VAL A 92 -8.01 5.86 7.93
N LEU A 93 -6.84 5.26 7.86
CA LEU A 93 -6.19 4.63 9.01
C LEU A 93 -4.89 5.35 9.38
N PRO A 94 -4.63 5.65 10.67
CA PRO A 94 -3.36 6.23 11.08
C PRO A 94 -2.23 5.19 10.96
N MET A 95 -1.11 5.61 10.36
CA MET A 95 0.10 4.80 10.25
C MET A 95 1.22 5.38 11.11
N SER A 96 2.15 4.52 11.54
CA SER A 96 3.31 4.91 12.32
C SER A 96 4.54 5.05 11.41
N HIS A 97 4.81 6.29 10.99
CA HIS A 97 5.91 6.60 10.10
C HIS A 97 6.59 7.92 10.49
N ASP A 98 7.74 8.23 9.90
CA ASP A 98 8.48 9.47 10.14
C ASP A 98 7.91 10.68 9.38
N SER A 99 6.62 10.63 9.07
CA SER A 99 5.81 11.72 8.54
C SER A 99 4.52 11.87 9.35
N ASP A 100 4.23 13.08 9.83
CA ASP A 100 3.06 13.39 10.67
C ASP A 100 1.72 13.19 9.95
N ASP A 101 1.75 13.06 8.62
CA ASP A 101 0.59 12.93 7.75
C ASP A 101 0.38 11.51 7.21
N CYS A 102 1.10 10.51 7.75
CA CYS A 102 1.04 9.16 7.20
C CYS A 102 -0.26 8.43 7.56
N VAL A 103 -0.96 7.98 6.52
CA VAL A 103 -2.20 7.21 6.60
C VAL A 103 -2.19 6.02 5.64
N GLY A 104 -2.91 4.97 6.01
CA GLY A 104 -3.31 3.89 5.11
C GLY A 104 -4.79 4.01 4.76
N TYR A 105 -5.24 3.19 3.85
CA TYR A 105 -6.63 3.22 3.38
C TYR A 105 -7.26 1.83 3.39
N VAL A 106 -8.54 1.76 3.79
CA VAL A 106 -9.38 0.61 3.51
C VAL A 106 -10.44 1.05 2.50
N ILE A 107 -10.50 0.35 1.39
CA ILE A 107 -11.42 0.64 0.29
C ILE A 107 -12.47 -0.46 0.26
N HIS A 108 -13.72 -0.08 0.38
CA HIS A 108 -14.84 -0.99 0.28
C HIS A 108 -15.64 -0.72 -0.99
N THR A 109 -16.01 -1.79 -1.66
CA THR A 109 -17.11 -1.81 -2.62
C THR A 109 -18.34 -2.47 -1.96
N GLN A 110 -19.41 -2.69 -2.71
CA GLN A 110 -20.58 -3.39 -2.18
C GLN A 110 -20.23 -4.80 -1.64
N ASN A 111 -19.27 -5.50 -2.26
CA ASN A 111 -19.02 -6.91 -2.01
C ASN A 111 -17.58 -7.23 -1.56
N GLU A 112 -16.64 -6.30 -1.71
CA GLU A 112 -15.23 -6.56 -1.52
C GLU A 112 -14.56 -5.46 -0.68
N LYS A 113 -13.48 -5.85 -0.05
CA LYS A 113 -12.68 -5.00 0.82
C LYS A 113 -11.21 -5.12 0.44
N LEU A 114 -10.55 -3.99 0.18
CA LEU A 114 -9.13 -3.88 -0.05
C LEU A 114 -8.47 -3.06 1.04
N VAL A 115 -7.36 -3.55 1.56
CA VAL A 115 -6.48 -2.85 2.51
C VAL A 115 -5.23 -2.39 1.78
N TYR A 116 -4.89 -1.11 1.89
CA TYR A 116 -3.66 -0.53 1.39
C TYR A 116 -2.86 0.08 2.54
N ILE A 117 -1.74 -0.55 2.89
CA ILE A 117 -0.84 -0.10 3.96
C ILE A 117 0.60 -0.21 3.46
N THR A 118 1.26 0.93 3.37
CA THR A 118 2.69 1.09 3.13
C THR A 118 3.23 2.09 4.14
N ASP A 119 4.55 2.10 4.33
CA ASP A 119 5.23 3.09 5.16
C ASP A 119 4.72 3.14 6.61
N THR A 120 4.92 2.03 7.31
CA THR A 120 4.62 1.95 8.74
C THR A 120 5.61 1.04 9.46
N GLY A 121 6.11 1.48 10.61
CA GLY A 121 7.00 0.66 11.44
C GLY A 121 6.23 -0.36 12.28
N TYR A 122 4.98 -0.08 12.61
CA TYR A 122 4.08 -1.04 13.25
C TYR A 122 2.60 -0.69 12.97
N VAL A 123 1.72 -1.68 13.10
CA VAL A 123 0.27 -1.50 13.01
C VAL A 123 -0.34 -1.56 14.40
N ARG A 124 -1.03 -0.50 14.80
CA ARG A 124 -1.70 -0.36 16.09
C ARG A 124 -2.82 -1.40 16.25
N GLU A 125 -3.09 -1.83 17.48
CA GLU A 125 -4.16 -2.81 17.75
C GLU A 125 -5.56 -2.30 17.35
N ASP A 126 -5.84 -1.01 17.56
CA ASP A 126 -7.11 -0.42 17.13
C ASP A 126 -7.27 -0.39 15.60
N VAL A 127 -6.17 -0.28 14.84
CA VAL A 127 -6.15 -0.35 13.38
C VAL A 127 -6.39 -1.78 12.89
N LYS A 128 -5.89 -2.80 13.59
CA LYS A 128 -6.07 -4.21 13.20
C LYS A 128 -7.55 -4.58 13.02
N ALA A 129 -8.44 -4.04 13.86
CA ALA A 129 -9.89 -4.28 13.74
C ALA A 129 -10.47 -3.80 12.39
N TYR A 130 -9.93 -2.73 11.83
CA TYR A 130 -10.36 -2.18 10.53
C TYR A 130 -9.86 -2.99 9.34
N ILE A 131 -8.70 -3.64 9.45
CA ILE A 131 -8.08 -4.35 8.33
C ILE A 131 -8.38 -5.84 8.30
N GLN A 132 -9.09 -6.38 9.29
CA GLN A 132 -9.49 -7.80 9.33
C GLN A 132 -10.43 -8.18 8.19
N ASN A 133 -10.31 -9.45 7.76
CA ASN A 133 -11.23 -10.10 6.83
C ASN A 133 -11.38 -9.36 5.49
N ALA A 134 -10.29 -8.80 4.95
CA ALA A 134 -10.30 -8.22 3.63
C ALA A 134 -10.11 -9.28 2.53
N ASP A 135 -10.66 -8.98 1.35
CA ASP A 135 -10.48 -9.78 0.15
C ASP A 135 -9.09 -9.57 -0.45
N TYR A 136 -8.57 -8.35 -0.37
CA TYR A 136 -7.28 -7.96 -0.95
C TYR A 136 -6.45 -7.19 0.06
N TYR A 137 -5.16 -7.50 0.11
CA TYR A 137 -4.17 -6.76 0.89
C TYR A 137 -3.03 -6.30 -0.03
N ILE A 138 -2.78 -4.99 -0.06
CA ILE A 138 -1.54 -4.41 -0.52
C ILE A 138 -0.83 -3.93 0.75
N PHE A 139 0.21 -4.66 1.14
CA PHE A 139 0.74 -4.56 2.50
C PHE A 139 2.25 -4.47 2.50
N GLU A 140 2.82 -3.58 3.33
CA GLU A 140 4.26 -3.41 3.41
C GLU A 140 4.98 -4.67 3.88
N SER A 141 6.08 -5.01 3.20
CA SER A 141 7.10 -5.97 3.62
C SER A 141 8.46 -5.45 3.18
N ASN A 142 8.95 -4.43 3.91
CA ASN A 142 10.01 -3.58 3.41
C ASN A 142 11.38 -4.27 3.42
N HIS A 143 11.79 -4.86 4.53
CA HIS A 143 13.14 -5.37 4.69
C HIS A 143 13.19 -6.71 5.43
N ASP A 144 14.21 -7.48 5.12
CA ASP A 144 14.71 -8.57 5.93
C ASP A 144 15.72 -7.97 6.95
N LEU A 145 15.64 -8.37 8.21
CA LEU A 145 16.47 -7.78 9.27
C LEU A 145 17.97 -8.08 9.08
N GLU A 146 18.32 -9.29 8.65
CA GLU A 146 19.73 -9.66 8.42
C GLU A 146 20.26 -8.91 7.21
N MET A 147 19.53 -8.90 6.10
CA MET A 147 19.91 -8.15 4.90
C MET A 147 20.03 -6.65 5.17
N LEU A 148 19.17 -6.06 6.01
CA LEU A 148 19.28 -4.66 6.41
C LEU A 148 20.57 -4.41 7.18
N MET A 149 20.93 -5.30 8.12
CA MET A 149 22.16 -5.17 8.90
C MET A 149 23.42 -5.34 8.05
N ASP A 150 23.35 -6.09 6.96
CA ASP A 150 24.46 -6.30 6.01
C ASP A 150 24.65 -5.18 5.01
N THR A 151 23.69 -4.24 4.88
CA THR A 151 23.85 -3.08 4.00
C THR A 151 25.01 -2.16 4.44
N ASN A 152 25.53 -1.34 3.52
CA ASN A 152 26.54 -0.32 3.82
C ASN A 152 25.97 0.93 4.52
N ARG A 153 24.69 0.94 4.91
CA ARG A 153 24.05 2.09 5.58
C ARG A 153 24.61 2.30 6.97
N PRO A 154 24.77 3.56 7.42
CA PRO A 154 25.12 3.85 8.82
C PRO A 154 24.12 3.22 9.81
N LEU A 155 24.60 2.80 10.98
CA LEU A 155 23.78 2.12 11.98
C LEU A 155 22.51 2.91 12.36
N TYR A 156 22.61 4.22 12.52
CA TYR A 156 21.45 5.06 12.86
C TYR A 156 20.34 5.06 11.79
N ILE A 157 20.72 4.90 10.51
CA ILE A 157 19.75 4.74 9.40
C ILE A 157 19.09 3.36 9.49
N LYS A 158 19.84 2.29 9.75
CA LYS A 158 19.29 0.95 9.94
C LYS A 158 18.32 0.91 11.12
N GLN A 159 18.68 1.53 12.24
CA GLN A 159 17.82 1.65 13.42
C GLN A 159 16.54 2.46 13.12
N ARG A 160 16.63 3.55 12.34
CA ARG A 160 15.44 4.30 11.89
C ARG A 160 14.53 3.45 11.02
N ILE A 161 15.09 2.71 10.06
CA ILE A 161 14.32 1.83 9.16
C ILE A 161 13.60 0.73 9.96
N ALA A 162 14.28 0.09 10.90
CA ALA A 162 13.72 -1.01 11.69
C ALA A 162 12.91 -0.56 12.92
N GLY A 163 12.81 0.75 13.18
CA GLY A 163 12.10 1.31 14.34
C GLY A 163 10.61 1.48 14.10
N ASP A 164 9.88 1.81 15.17
CA ASP A 164 8.40 1.93 15.16
C ASP A 164 7.86 3.00 14.20
N CYS A 165 8.65 4.03 13.87
CA CYS A 165 8.33 5.04 12.87
C CYS A 165 9.06 4.80 11.55
N GLY A 166 9.62 3.60 11.33
CA GLY A 166 10.30 3.20 10.12
C GLY A 166 9.39 2.41 9.19
N HIS A 167 9.75 1.13 8.98
CA HIS A 167 9.07 0.24 8.05
C HIS A 167 8.92 -1.17 8.64
N LEU A 168 7.89 -1.89 8.24
CA LEU A 168 7.70 -3.29 8.64
C LEU A 168 8.78 -4.19 8.02
N CYS A 169 9.45 -4.97 8.86
CA CYS A 169 10.25 -6.09 8.39
C CYS A 169 9.33 -7.24 7.91
N ASN A 170 9.90 -8.20 7.18
CA ASN A 170 9.16 -9.34 6.64
C ASN A 170 8.41 -10.12 7.73
N GLU A 171 9.04 -10.33 8.88
CA GLU A 171 8.46 -11.09 10.00
C GLU A 171 7.27 -10.36 10.62
N ASN A 172 7.39 -9.05 10.86
CA ASN A 172 6.30 -8.25 11.42
C ASN A 172 5.13 -8.17 10.46
N SER A 173 5.40 -7.94 9.17
CA SER A 173 4.40 -7.96 8.10
C SER A 173 3.65 -9.30 8.07
N ALA A 174 4.38 -10.42 8.03
CA ALA A 174 3.82 -11.75 8.00
C ALA A 174 3.00 -12.09 9.26
N ASN A 175 3.45 -11.66 10.44
CA ASN A 175 2.72 -11.86 11.69
C ASN A 175 1.38 -11.10 11.68
N ILE A 176 1.38 -9.82 11.29
CA ILE A 176 0.16 -9.01 11.18
C ILE A 176 -0.81 -9.63 10.17
N LEU A 177 -0.33 -9.94 8.96
CA LEU A 177 -1.16 -10.58 7.93
C LEU A 177 -1.78 -11.88 8.44
N SER A 178 -1.03 -12.71 9.16
CA SER A 178 -1.55 -13.97 9.73
C SER A 178 -2.67 -13.79 10.77
N GLU A 179 -2.79 -12.60 11.36
CA GLU A 179 -3.82 -12.28 12.33
C GLU A 179 -5.08 -11.68 11.71
N VAL A 180 -4.94 -11.08 10.51
CA VAL A 180 -6.03 -10.31 9.90
C VAL A 180 -6.66 -10.96 8.67
N ILE A 181 -5.96 -11.88 7.99
CA ILE A 181 -6.52 -12.63 6.86
C ILE A 181 -7.55 -13.66 7.31
N SER A 182 -8.41 -14.06 6.39
CA SER A 182 -9.44 -15.07 6.62
C SER A 182 -9.69 -15.89 5.34
N ASN A 183 -10.68 -16.78 5.38
CA ASN A 183 -11.12 -17.54 4.20
C ASN A 183 -11.74 -16.66 3.09
N LYS A 184 -11.98 -15.38 3.34
CA LYS A 184 -12.39 -14.41 2.32
C LYS A 184 -11.22 -13.85 1.52
N THR A 185 -10.00 -13.95 2.04
CA THR A 185 -8.82 -13.35 1.42
C THR A 185 -8.48 -14.08 0.13
N LYS A 186 -8.46 -13.32 -0.95
CA LYS A 186 -8.22 -13.79 -2.32
C LYS A 186 -6.80 -13.52 -2.77
N GLU A 187 -6.23 -12.39 -2.35
CA GLU A 187 -4.92 -11.96 -2.82
C GLU A 187 -4.19 -11.08 -1.81
N ILE A 188 -2.88 -11.32 -1.71
CA ILE A 188 -1.94 -10.51 -0.92
C ILE A 188 -0.83 -10.05 -1.85
N VAL A 189 -0.63 -8.74 -1.93
CA VAL A 189 0.49 -8.12 -2.64
C VAL A 189 1.42 -7.50 -1.61
N LEU A 190 2.59 -8.10 -1.42
CA LEU A 190 3.65 -7.51 -0.61
C LEU A 190 4.24 -6.32 -1.36
N ALA A 191 4.21 -5.16 -0.75
CA ALA A 191 4.57 -3.90 -1.37
C ALA A 191 5.70 -3.19 -0.60
N HIS A 192 6.21 -2.11 -1.19
CA HIS A 192 7.27 -1.28 -0.61
C HIS A 192 8.53 -2.07 -0.25
N ILE A 193 8.86 -3.09 -1.05
CA ILE A 193 9.99 -4.00 -0.84
C ILE A 193 11.31 -3.26 -1.17
N SER A 194 12.27 -3.26 -0.26
CA SER A 194 13.57 -2.64 -0.44
C SER A 194 14.43 -3.46 -1.42
N GLU A 195 14.98 -2.81 -2.46
CA GLU A 195 15.94 -3.47 -3.38
C GLU A 195 17.31 -3.74 -2.73
N GLU A 196 17.63 -3.05 -1.64
CA GLU A 196 18.95 -3.15 -0.98
C GLU A 196 18.93 -4.09 0.23
N ALA A 197 17.80 -4.15 0.93
CA ALA A 197 17.67 -4.88 2.19
C ALA A 197 16.57 -5.96 2.13
N ASN A 198 16.16 -6.39 0.95
CA ASN A 198 15.14 -7.44 0.77
C ASN A 198 15.17 -7.98 -0.66
N THR A 199 14.44 -9.07 -0.88
CA THR A 199 14.01 -9.55 -2.19
C THR A 199 12.53 -9.94 -2.15
N ILE A 200 11.89 -9.99 -3.30
CA ILE A 200 10.49 -10.45 -3.41
C ILE A 200 10.37 -11.89 -2.91
N GLU A 201 11.33 -12.72 -3.30
CA GLU A 201 11.37 -14.14 -2.93
C GLU A 201 11.47 -14.32 -1.42
N GLN A 202 12.33 -13.52 -0.75
CA GLN A 202 12.50 -13.56 0.71
C GLN A 202 11.23 -13.10 1.42
N ALA A 203 10.62 -12.00 0.99
CA ALA A 203 9.38 -11.50 1.57
C ALA A 203 8.24 -12.53 1.47
N ILE A 204 8.06 -13.15 0.28
CA ILE A 204 7.05 -14.20 0.06
C ILE A 204 7.38 -15.46 0.88
N TYR A 205 8.66 -15.85 0.96
CA TYR A 205 9.08 -17.01 1.74
C TYR A 205 8.73 -16.84 3.22
N VAL A 206 9.07 -15.69 3.82
CA VAL A 206 8.79 -15.41 5.24
C VAL A 206 7.28 -15.41 5.52
N LEU A 207 6.48 -14.82 4.63
CA LEU A 207 5.02 -14.86 4.75
C LEU A 207 4.49 -16.31 4.71
N ASN A 208 4.86 -17.08 3.70
CA ASN A 208 4.41 -18.46 3.55
C ASN A 208 4.80 -19.34 4.74
N GLU A 209 6.04 -19.23 5.23
CA GLU A 209 6.51 -19.98 6.39
C GLU A 209 5.77 -19.60 7.68
N THR A 210 5.43 -18.31 7.84
CA THR A 210 4.65 -17.84 8.99
C THR A 210 3.23 -18.38 8.95
N LEU A 211 2.56 -18.32 7.80
CA LEU A 211 1.21 -18.85 7.61
C LEU A 211 1.19 -20.37 7.81
N ARG A 212 2.17 -21.10 7.26
CA ARG A 212 2.31 -22.55 7.45
C ARG A 212 2.50 -22.92 8.93
N ARG A 213 3.37 -22.20 9.67
CA ARG A 213 3.61 -22.45 11.11
C ARG A 213 2.36 -22.21 11.96
N LYS A 214 1.50 -21.27 11.55
CA LYS A 214 0.22 -20.97 12.22
C LYS A 214 -0.94 -21.83 11.71
N ALA A 215 -0.67 -22.82 10.84
CA ALA A 215 -1.66 -23.71 10.22
C ALA A 215 -2.81 -22.97 9.50
N ILE A 216 -2.50 -21.83 8.88
CA ILE A 216 -3.46 -21.05 8.09
C ILE A 216 -3.44 -21.59 6.66
N ASP A 217 -4.60 -22.01 6.17
CA ASP A 217 -4.74 -22.49 4.79
C ASP A 217 -4.79 -21.30 3.83
N THR A 218 -3.83 -21.25 2.93
CA THR A 218 -3.72 -20.22 1.87
C THR A 218 -3.74 -20.83 0.47
N SER A 219 -4.21 -22.05 0.32
CA SER A 219 -4.24 -22.77 -0.98
C SER A 219 -5.03 -22.01 -2.07
N GLN A 220 -5.96 -21.14 -1.69
CA GLN A 220 -6.76 -20.31 -2.57
C GLN A 220 -6.31 -18.85 -2.61
N VAL A 221 -5.28 -18.47 -1.86
CA VAL A 221 -4.79 -17.09 -1.77
C VAL A 221 -3.64 -16.89 -2.75
N LYS A 222 -3.76 -15.91 -3.65
CA LYS A 222 -2.64 -15.49 -4.50
C LYS A 222 -1.71 -14.61 -3.69
N ILE A 223 -0.40 -14.92 -3.68
CA ILE A 223 0.61 -14.12 -2.98
C ILE A 223 1.64 -13.64 -3.99
N HIS A 224 1.85 -12.34 -4.06
CA HIS A 224 2.77 -11.68 -4.98
C HIS A 224 3.59 -10.61 -4.28
N GLY A 225 4.74 -10.22 -4.88
CA GLY A 225 5.51 -9.05 -4.49
C GLY A 225 5.45 -7.99 -5.58
N ALA A 226 5.23 -6.74 -5.18
CA ALA A 226 5.25 -5.61 -6.10
C ALA A 226 6.69 -5.26 -6.51
N LEU A 227 6.90 -5.08 -7.81
CA LEU A 227 8.18 -4.65 -8.38
C LEU A 227 8.39 -3.16 -8.19
N GLN A 228 9.64 -2.72 -8.01
CA GLN A 228 10.01 -1.28 -8.05
C GLN A 228 9.73 -0.64 -9.42
N TYR A 229 9.94 -1.41 -10.49
CA TYR A 229 9.58 -1.04 -11.86
C TYR A 229 8.77 -2.17 -12.46
N GLY A 230 7.60 -1.84 -12.95
CA GLY A 230 6.69 -2.80 -13.54
C GLY A 230 5.25 -2.51 -13.14
N ILE A 231 4.34 -3.25 -13.73
CA ILE A 231 2.91 -3.19 -13.41
C ILE A 231 2.51 -4.57 -12.94
N TYR A 232 1.97 -4.65 -11.76
CA TYR A 232 1.23 -5.81 -11.31
C TYR A 232 -0.26 -5.54 -11.46
N GLN A 233 -1.01 -6.48 -11.99
CA GLN A 233 -2.46 -6.41 -12.10
C GLN A 233 -3.06 -7.58 -11.32
N GLY A 234 -3.76 -7.26 -10.24
CA GLY A 234 -4.49 -8.19 -9.39
C GLY A 234 -6.00 -8.05 -9.46
N GLY A 235 -6.68 -8.75 -8.57
CA GLY A 235 -8.14 -8.73 -8.48
C GLY A 235 -8.85 -9.63 -9.49
N ILE A 236 -10.15 -9.48 -9.59
CA ILE A 236 -10.99 -10.20 -10.55
C ILE A 236 -11.14 -9.31 -11.81
N LYS A 237 -10.76 -9.87 -12.96
CA LYS A 237 -11.07 -9.23 -14.23
C LYS A 237 -12.54 -9.51 -14.54
N HIS A 238 -13.33 -8.46 -14.64
CA HIS A 238 -14.65 -8.53 -15.25
C HIS A 238 -14.46 -8.34 -16.76
N ASP A 239 -14.74 -9.38 -17.53
CA ASP A 239 -14.75 -9.33 -19.01
C ASP A 239 -15.88 -8.43 -19.54
#